data_2897ad8e3e5ecc9a285e4652f2e110bc
#
_entry.id   2897ad8e3e5ecc9a285e4652f2e110bc
#
_cell.length_a   1.000
_cell.length_b   1.000
_cell.length_c   1.000
_cell.angle_alpha   90.00
_cell.angle_beta   90.00
_cell.angle_gamma   90.00
#
_symmetry.space_group_name_H-M   'P 1'
#
loop_
_entity.id
_entity.type
_entity.pdbx_description
1 polymer ?
#
loop_
_entity_poly.entity_id
_entity_poly.type
_entity_poly.pdbx_seq_one_letter_code
_entity_poly.pdbx_strand_id
1 'polypeptide(L)'
;MANNNKSKGTYHEKWFVKWLNEIKAQIKAKRQPLSGSLGGEYSGDIKLTIKDQELVGEVKYRDKSGFPNPFSVLEGRDIAFYKRRRGTPQTLVIMSGEQFQTIMENLNEDSRR
;
A
#
# COMPACT_ATOMS: atom_id res chain seq x y z
N MET A 1 11.90 20.13 15.88
CA MET A 1 10.96 19.11 15.61
C MET A 1 11.25 18.33 14.35
N ALA A 2 12.39 17.74 14.36
CA ALA A 2 12.89 17.04 13.18
C ALA A 2 12.02 15.84 12.78
N ASN A 3 11.14 15.40 13.66
CA ASN A 3 10.44 14.14 13.44
C ASN A 3 9.02 14.27 12.92
N ASN A 4 8.55 15.48 12.62
CA ASN A 4 7.16 15.67 12.22
C ASN A 4 6.80 14.89 10.95
N ASN A 5 7.68 14.96 9.93
CA ASN A 5 7.42 14.26 8.68
C ASN A 5 7.46 12.75 8.86
N LYS A 6 8.40 12.28 9.67
CA LYS A 6 8.52 10.86 9.95
C LYS A 6 7.31 10.35 10.71
N SER A 7 6.84 11.12 11.69
CA SER A 7 5.65 10.76 12.45
C SER A 7 4.41 10.72 11.59
N LYS A 8 4.26 11.66 10.67
CA LYS A 8 3.15 11.65 9.72
C LYS A 8 3.18 10.41 8.84
N GLY A 9 4.35 10.06 8.32
CA GLY A 9 4.49 8.88 7.50
C GLY A 9 4.06 7.64 8.24
N THR A 10 4.55 7.49 9.47
CA THR A 10 4.22 6.35 10.31
C THR A 10 2.72 6.29 10.59
N TYR A 11 2.11 7.44 10.87
CA TYR A 11 0.68 7.49 11.13
C TYR A 11 -0.13 6.95 9.95
N HIS A 12 0.21 7.37 8.74
CA HIS A 12 -0.56 6.98 7.56
C HIS A 12 -0.28 5.52 7.18
N GLU A 13 0.93 5.04 7.39
CA GLU A 13 1.22 3.63 7.22
C GLU A 13 0.35 2.78 8.15
N LYS A 14 0.29 3.15 9.42
CA LYS A 14 -0.54 2.44 10.38
C LYS A 14 -2.02 2.53 10.02
N TRP A 15 -2.44 3.68 9.52
CA TRP A 15 -3.82 3.87 9.11
C TRP A 15 -4.19 2.89 8.00
N PHE A 16 -3.33 2.75 6.98
CA PHE A 16 -3.60 1.83 5.88
C PHE A 16 -3.54 0.37 6.32
N VAL A 17 -2.59 0.04 7.20
CA VAL A 17 -2.52 -1.33 7.72
C VAL A 17 -3.81 -1.70 8.43
N LYS A 18 -4.32 -0.81 9.27
CA LYS A 18 -5.59 -1.07 9.97
C LYS A 18 -6.74 -1.18 8.98
N TRP A 19 -6.81 -0.26 8.04
CA TRP A 19 -7.86 -0.25 7.03
C TRP A 19 -7.87 -1.55 6.23
N LEU A 20 -6.69 -2.00 5.79
CA LEU A 20 -6.58 -3.23 5.00
C LEU A 20 -6.99 -4.46 5.80
N ASN A 21 -6.58 -4.51 7.07
CA ASN A 21 -6.89 -5.67 7.91
C ASN A 21 -8.37 -5.71 8.32
N GLU A 22 -9.08 -4.60 8.18
CA GLU A 22 -10.51 -4.55 8.47
C GLU A 22 -11.37 -4.94 7.27
N ILE A 23 -10.79 -5.06 6.10
CA ILE A 23 -11.52 -5.51 4.92
C ILE A 23 -11.88 -6.98 5.11
N LYS A 24 -13.14 -7.32 4.86
CA LYS A 24 -13.60 -8.70 5.03
C LYS A 24 -13.20 -9.52 3.81
N ALA A 25 -11.92 -9.86 3.75
CA ALA A 25 -11.34 -10.61 2.65
C ALA A 25 -10.10 -11.31 3.17
N GLN A 26 -9.43 -12.05 2.32
CA GLN A 26 -8.22 -12.76 2.71
C GLN A 26 -7.01 -11.86 2.54
N ILE A 27 -6.99 -10.79 3.32
CA ILE A 27 -5.94 -9.78 3.27
C ILE A 27 -5.33 -9.65 4.66
N LYS A 28 -3.99 -9.64 4.71
CA LYS A 28 -3.25 -9.34 5.94
C LYS A 28 -2.18 -8.32 5.59
N ALA A 29 -2.08 -7.29 6.41
CA ALA A 29 -1.12 -6.21 6.15
C ALA A 29 -0.33 -5.91 7.41
N LYS A 30 0.93 -5.50 7.22
CA LYS A 30 1.78 -5.06 8.31
C LYS A 30 2.77 -4.04 7.78
N ARG A 31 3.27 -3.20 8.69
CA ARG A 31 4.31 -2.24 8.32
C ARG A 31 5.63 -2.97 8.14
N GLN A 32 6.46 -2.43 7.22
CA GLN A 32 7.82 -2.90 7.05
C GLN A 32 8.69 -2.17 8.05
N PRO A 33 9.29 -2.88 9.01
CA PRO A 33 10.21 -2.21 9.94
C PRO A 33 11.40 -1.63 9.18
N LEU A 34 11.83 -0.44 9.57
CA LEU A 34 13.00 0.23 8.99
C LEU A 34 12.85 0.45 7.48
N SER A 35 11.61 0.60 7.03
CA SER A 35 11.31 0.87 5.64
C SER A 35 12.07 2.10 5.18
N GLY A 36 12.69 2.00 4.01
CA GLY A 36 13.49 3.08 3.46
C GLY A 36 14.89 3.21 4.01
N SER A 37 15.18 2.56 5.14
CA SER A 37 16.50 2.64 5.76
C SER A 37 17.46 1.60 5.21
N LEU A 38 16.95 0.42 4.93
CA LEU A 38 17.80 -0.71 4.53
C LEU A 38 17.84 -0.95 3.03
N GLY A 39 16.83 -0.49 2.31
CA GLY A 39 16.76 -0.72 0.88
C GLY A 39 16.55 -2.20 0.58
N GLY A 40 16.71 -2.58 -0.69
CA GLY A 40 16.60 -3.95 -1.11
C GLY A 40 15.26 -4.56 -0.72
N GLU A 41 15.33 -5.71 -0.06
CA GLU A 41 14.10 -6.43 0.32
C GLU A 41 13.26 -5.69 1.35
N TYR A 42 13.82 -4.64 1.94
CA TYR A 42 13.11 -3.83 2.93
C TYR A 42 12.56 -2.55 2.35
N SER A 43 12.56 -2.41 1.04
CA SER A 43 11.96 -1.24 0.41
C SER A 43 10.44 -1.34 0.50
N GLY A 44 9.79 -0.18 0.50
CA GLY A 44 8.35 -0.12 0.65
C GLY A 44 7.93 0.08 2.09
N ASP A 45 6.72 0.59 2.28
CA ASP A 45 6.23 0.98 3.59
C ASP A 45 5.46 -0.12 4.29
N ILE A 46 4.74 -0.92 3.54
CA ILE A 46 3.94 -2.00 4.12
C ILE A 46 4.09 -3.25 3.26
N LYS A 47 3.85 -4.37 3.90
CA LYS A 47 3.79 -5.65 3.21
C LYS A 47 2.39 -6.20 3.41
N LEU A 48 1.76 -6.64 2.33
CA LEU A 48 0.46 -7.25 2.47
C LEU A 48 0.41 -8.58 1.76
N THR A 49 -0.41 -9.47 2.29
CA THR A 49 -0.64 -10.78 1.73
C THR A 49 -2.10 -10.86 1.35
N ILE A 50 -2.36 -11.13 0.08
CA ILE A 50 -3.72 -11.34 -0.41
C ILE A 50 -3.82 -12.81 -0.78
N LYS A 51 -4.59 -13.55 0.03
CA LYS A 51 -4.64 -15.00 -0.05
C LYS A 51 -3.24 -15.54 0.24
N ASP A 52 -2.51 -16.01 -0.75
CA ASP A 52 -1.14 -16.48 -0.54
C ASP A 52 -0.12 -15.69 -1.34
N GLN A 53 -0.52 -14.56 -1.89
CA GLN A 53 0.36 -13.70 -2.68
C GLN A 53 0.87 -12.53 -1.83
N GLU A 54 2.20 -12.41 -1.74
CA GLU A 54 2.81 -11.31 -0.98
C GLU A 54 3.07 -10.13 -1.88
N LEU A 55 2.71 -8.94 -1.40
CA LEU A 55 2.87 -7.71 -2.14
C LEU A 55 3.59 -6.68 -1.27
N VAL A 56 4.42 -5.88 -1.92
CA VAL A 56 5.11 -4.76 -1.27
C VAL A 56 4.38 -3.49 -1.66
N GLY A 57 3.98 -2.71 -0.66
CA GLY A 57 3.19 -1.52 -0.87
C GLY A 57 3.90 -0.25 -0.44
N GLU A 58 3.55 0.83 -1.11
CA GLU A 58 4.05 2.16 -0.82
C GLU A 58 2.88 3.04 -0.37
N VAL A 59 3.08 3.84 0.67
CA VAL A 59 2.05 4.74 1.18
C VAL A 59 2.50 6.19 0.94
N LYS A 60 1.63 6.98 0.33
CA LYS A 60 1.89 8.41 0.09
C LYS A 60 0.72 9.23 0.62
N TYR A 61 1.05 10.26 1.37
CA TYR A 61 0.06 11.18 1.91
C TYR A 61 0.38 12.60 1.47
N ARG A 62 -0.64 13.36 1.15
CA ARG A 62 -0.49 14.78 0.84
C ARG A 62 -1.66 15.55 1.41
N ASP A 63 -1.38 16.70 1.98
CA ASP A 63 -2.43 17.60 2.44
C ASP A 63 -3.25 18.11 1.26
N LYS A 64 -2.57 18.34 0.14
CA LYS A 64 -3.19 18.79 -1.10
C LYS A 64 -3.06 17.66 -2.13
N SER A 65 -3.59 17.89 -3.32
CA SER A 65 -3.69 16.82 -4.31
C SER A 65 -2.43 16.60 -5.16
N GLY A 66 -1.30 17.19 -4.80
CA GLY A 66 -0.08 17.05 -5.59
C GLY A 66 0.68 15.76 -5.28
N PHE A 67 0.22 14.66 -5.80
CA PHE A 67 0.88 13.37 -5.59
C PHE A 67 1.99 13.14 -6.62
N PRO A 68 3.00 12.33 -6.25
CA PRO A 68 4.01 11.94 -7.22
C PRO A 68 3.42 11.06 -8.31
N ASN A 69 4.16 10.94 -9.40
CA ASN A 69 3.75 10.12 -10.53
C ASN A 69 3.57 8.66 -10.09
N PRO A 70 2.39 8.07 -10.32
CA PRO A 70 2.17 6.69 -9.86
C PRO A 70 3.12 5.68 -10.48
N PHE A 71 3.54 5.89 -11.74
CA PHE A 71 4.48 4.96 -12.35
C PHE A 71 5.82 4.95 -11.62
N SER A 72 6.26 6.12 -11.16
CA SER A 72 7.50 6.22 -10.38
C SER A 72 7.35 5.57 -9.02
N VAL A 73 6.21 5.78 -8.39
CA VAL A 73 5.97 5.24 -7.05
C VAL A 73 5.93 3.71 -7.09
N LEU A 74 5.43 3.14 -8.17
CA LEU A 74 5.34 1.69 -8.31
C LEU A 74 6.67 1.01 -8.67
N GLU A 75 7.71 1.77 -8.93
CA GLU A 75 9.01 1.15 -9.23
C GLU A 75 9.50 0.37 -8.01
N GLY A 76 9.71 -0.94 -8.20
CA GLY A 76 10.12 -1.81 -7.10
C GLY A 76 9.02 -2.08 -6.09
N ARG A 77 7.80 -1.72 -6.41
CA ARG A 77 6.63 -1.93 -5.56
C ARG A 77 5.54 -2.62 -6.36
N ASP A 78 4.65 -3.29 -5.65
CA ASP A 78 3.53 -3.99 -6.30
C ASP A 78 2.26 -3.17 -6.28
N ILE A 79 2.12 -2.30 -5.28
CA ILE A 79 0.88 -1.58 -5.05
C ILE A 79 1.21 -0.29 -4.33
N ALA A 80 0.44 0.74 -4.55
CA ALA A 80 0.61 2.00 -3.85
C ALA A 80 -0.73 2.48 -3.32
N PHE A 81 -0.67 3.14 -2.17
CA PHE A 81 -1.83 3.68 -1.49
C PHE A 81 -1.64 5.18 -1.33
N TYR A 82 -2.50 5.96 -1.96
CA TYR A 82 -2.47 7.41 -1.87
C TYR A 82 -3.60 7.86 -0.97
N LYS A 83 -3.30 8.80 -0.08
CA LYS A 83 -4.30 9.37 0.80
C LYS A 83 -4.11 10.87 0.85
N ARG A 84 -5.21 11.61 0.75
CA ARG A 84 -5.18 13.05 0.89
C ARG A 84 -6.00 13.46 2.12
N ARG A 85 -5.82 14.70 2.52
CA ARG A 85 -6.44 15.18 3.76
C ARG A 85 -7.95 15.15 3.68
N ARG A 86 -8.52 15.56 2.55
CA ARG A 86 -9.97 15.57 2.39
C ARG A 86 -10.32 15.49 0.90
N GLY A 87 -11.57 15.22 0.65
CA GLY A 87 -12.08 15.09 -0.71
C GLY A 87 -12.61 13.68 -0.95
N THR A 88 -13.34 13.52 -2.04
CA THR A 88 -13.92 12.24 -2.43
C THR A 88 -13.44 11.88 -3.82
N PRO A 89 -12.75 10.76 -4.01
CA PRO A 89 -12.31 9.80 -2.98
C PRO A 89 -11.15 10.37 -2.17
N GLN A 90 -11.08 9.97 -0.91
CA GLN A 90 -9.97 10.37 -0.06
C GLN A 90 -8.74 9.50 -0.29
N THR A 91 -8.95 8.23 -0.63
CA THR A 91 -7.86 7.29 -0.84
C THR A 91 -7.92 6.71 -2.24
N LEU A 92 -6.75 6.36 -2.77
CA LEU A 92 -6.63 5.66 -4.05
C LEU A 92 -5.75 4.44 -3.85
N VAL A 93 -6.10 3.37 -4.52
CA VAL A 93 -5.26 2.16 -4.57
C VAL A 93 -4.76 2.05 -6.00
N ILE A 94 -3.45 1.93 -6.16
CA ILE A 94 -2.80 1.97 -7.47
C ILE A 94 -1.98 0.71 -7.66
N MET A 95 -2.16 0.05 -8.78
CA MET A 95 -1.39 -1.13 -9.13
C MET A 95 -1.36 -1.26 -10.65
N SER A 96 -0.44 -2.08 -11.15
CA SER A 96 -0.43 -2.34 -12.59
C SER A 96 -1.65 -3.16 -12.98
N GLY A 97 -2.03 -3.10 -14.25
CA GLY A 97 -3.11 -3.91 -14.75
C GLY A 97 -2.82 -5.40 -14.59
N GLU A 98 -1.57 -5.80 -14.80
CA GLU A 98 -1.14 -7.17 -14.63
C GLU A 98 -1.30 -7.63 -13.17
N GLN A 99 -0.93 -6.75 -12.23
CA GLN A 99 -1.09 -7.10 -10.82
C GLN A 99 -2.55 -7.28 -10.45
N PHE A 100 -3.40 -6.38 -10.93
CA PHE A 100 -4.84 -6.48 -10.69
C PHE A 100 -5.38 -7.79 -11.25
N GLN A 101 -4.98 -8.13 -12.48
CA GLN A 101 -5.43 -9.36 -13.12
C GLN A 101 -5.00 -10.58 -12.31
N THR A 102 -3.75 -10.60 -11.85
CA THR A 102 -3.24 -11.71 -11.06
C THR A 102 -4.05 -11.90 -9.78
N ILE A 103 -4.37 -10.80 -9.10
CA ILE A 103 -5.16 -10.86 -7.88
C ILE A 103 -6.55 -11.43 -8.17
N MET A 104 -7.18 -10.92 -9.21
CA MET A 104 -8.55 -11.37 -9.55
C MET A 104 -8.59 -12.84 -9.94
N GLU A 105 -7.62 -13.29 -10.72
CA GLU A 105 -7.56 -14.69 -11.13
C GLU A 105 -7.31 -15.60 -9.94
N ASN A 106 -6.47 -15.18 -9.02
CA ASN A 106 -6.18 -15.96 -7.83
C ASN A 106 -7.42 -16.13 -6.95
N LEU A 107 -8.19 -15.06 -6.80
CA LEU A 107 -9.43 -15.12 -6.04
C LEU A 107 -10.48 -15.99 -6.75
N ASN A 108 -10.53 -15.90 -8.07
CA ASN A 108 -11.49 -16.67 -8.85
C ASN A 108 -11.20 -18.17 -8.79
N GLU A 109 -9.93 -18.57 -8.80
CA GLU A 109 -9.56 -19.96 -8.63
C GLU A 109 -10.08 -20.51 -7.33
N ASP A 110 -9.97 -19.74 -6.26
CA ASP A 110 -10.46 -20.15 -4.96
C ASP A 110 -11.96 -20.38 -4.99
N SER A 111 -12.68 -19.55 -5.67
CA SER A 111 -14.14 -19.64 -5.72
C SER A 111 -14.66 -20.79 -6.57
N ARG A 112 -13.80 -21.40 -7.36
CA ARG A 112 -14.20 -22.56 -8.19
C ARG A 112 -14.23 -23.87 -7.42
N ARG A 113 -13.74 -23.88 -6.22
CA ARG A 113 -13.67 -25.10 -5.42
C ARG A 113 -14.92 -25.39 -4.64
#